data_479c2c3ddb9663914657eca6cab57976
#
_entry.id   479c2c3ddb9663914657eca6cab57976
#
_cell.length_a   1.000
_cell.length_b   1.000
_cell.length_c   1.000
_cell.angle_alpha   90.00
_cell.angle_beta   90.00
_cell.angle_gamma   90.00
#
_symmetry.space_group_name_H-M   'P 1'
#
loop_
_entity.id
_entity.type
_entity.pdbx_description
1 polymer ?
#
loop_
_entity_poly.entity_id
_entity_poly.type
_entity_poly.pdbx_seq_one_letter_code
_entity_poly.pdbx_strand_id
1 'polypeptide(L)' 'LMVGDSLTSDIQGGVNAGLDTCWFNPGHAENPGKVSPTYEIASLEELYPLVMEPEELANLGLKHRRHQL' A
#
# COMPACT_ATOMS: atom_id res chain seq x y z
N LEU A 1 7.92 -2.04 -5.35
CA LEU A 1 6.81 -2.23 -4.41
C LEU A 1 5.86 -3.30 -4.91
N MET A 2 5.66 -4.31 -4.11
CA MET A 2 4.70 -5.37 -4.43
C MET A 2 3.35 -5.03 -3.80
N VAL A 3 2.32 -4.93 -4.63
CA VAL A 3 0.96 -4.61 -4.18
C VAL A 3 0.07 -5.81 -4.45
N GLY A 4 -0.70 -6.23 -3.46
CA GLY A 4 -1.60 -7.34 -3.66
C GLY A 4 -2.54 -7.54 -2.49
N ASP A 5 -3.55 -8.38 -2.69
CA ASP A 5 -4.58 -8.63 -1.68
C ASP A 5 -4.35 -9.93 -0.89
N SER A 6 -3.39 -10.73 -1.30
CA SER A 6 -3.10 -12.00 -0.64
C SER A 6 -1.83 -11.92 0.19
N LEU A 7 -1.95 -12.07 1.52
CA LEU A 7 -0.80 -12.08 2.40
C LEU A 7 0.11 -13.28 2.11
N THR A 8 -0.46 -14.43 1.80
CA THR A 8 0.30 -15.65 1.68
C THR A 8 0.97 -15.83 0.33
N SER A 9 0.47 -15.19 -0.73
CA SER A 9 1.09 -15.26 -2.05
C SER A 9 1.76 -13.95 -2.42
N ASP A 10 0.99 -12.86 -2.53
CA ASP A 10 1.53 -11.59 -3.02
C ASP A 10 2.52 -10.96 -2.05
N ILE A 11 2.11 -10.81 -0.80
CA ILE A 11 2.93 -10.12 0.18
C ILE A 11 4.11 -10.99 0.58
N GLN A 12 3.89 -12.26 0.82
CA GLN A 12 4.99 -13.18 1.14
C GLN A 12 5.99 -13.24 -0.02
N GLY A 13 5.50 -13.26 -1.26
CA GLY A 13 6.37 -13.25 -2.44
C GLY A 13 7.23 -11.99 -2.50
N GLY A 14 6.63 -10.83 -2.21
CA GLY A 14 7.37 -9.57 -2.16
C GLY A 14 8.42 -9.57 -1.07
N VAL A 15 8.07 -10.04 0.12
CA VAL A 15 9.01 -10.14 1.25
C VAL A 15 10.17 -11.06 0.87
N ASN A 16 9.89 -12.22 0.29
CA ASN A 16 10.92 -13.17 -0.11
C ASN A 16 11.86 -12.59 -1.17
N ALA A 17 11.35 -11.71 -2.01
CA ALA A 17 12.15 -11.05 -3.03
C ALA A 17 12.88 -9.80 -2.53
N GLY A 18 12.73 -9.45 -1.27
CA GLY A 18 13.36 -8.27 -0.69
C GLY A 18 12.72 -6.96 -1.08
N LEU A 19 11.45 -6.98 -1.48
CA LEU A 19 10.72 -5.80 -1.91
C LEU A 19 9.90 -5.23 -0.77
N ASP A 20 9.65 -3.92 -0.80
CA ASP A 20 8.61 -3.35 0.03
C ASP A 20 7.27 -3.88 -0.46
N THR A 21 6.33 -4.03 0.46
CA THR A 21 5.05 -4.65 0.17
C THR A 21 3.91 -3.75 0.63
N CYS A 22 2.81 -3.79 -0.11
CA CYS A 22 1.60 -3.05 0.21
C CYS A 22 0.42 -4.01 0.14
N TRP A 23 -0.19 -4.27 1.28
CA TRP A 23 -1.33 -5.16 1.36
C TRP A 23 -2.61 -4.38 1.09
N PHE A 24 -3.28 -4.71 0.00
CA PHE A 24 -4.56 -4.13 -0.34
C PHE A 24 -5.65 -4.91 0.41
N ASN A 25 -6.23 -4.27 1.44
CA ASN A 25 -7.15 -4.92 2.37
C ASN A 25 -8.42 -4.08 2.56
N PRO A 26 -9.27 -3.98 1.51
CA PRO A 26 -10.47 -3.15 1.58
C PRO A 26 -11.48 -3.64 2.62
N GLY A 27 -11.48 -4.92 2.93
CA GLY A 27 -12.38 -5.50 3.92
C GLY A 27 -11.88 -5.41 5.35
N HIS A 28 -10.71 -4.82 5.57
CA HIS A 28 -10.10 -4.71 6.90
C HIS A 28 -9.98 -6.06 7.62
N ALA A 29 -9.64 -7.10 6.87
CA ALA A 29 -9.42 -8.42 7.43
C ALA A 29 -8.22 -8.36 8.39
N GLU A 30 -8.25 -9.18 9.41
CA GLU A 30 -7.15 -9.25 10.36
C GLU A 30 -5.94 -9.95 9.75
N ASN A 31 -4.76 -9.45 10.06
CA ASN A 31 -3.52 -10.10 9.70
C ASN A 31 -3.20 -11.14 10.78
N PRO A 32 -3.09 -12.42 10.42
CA PRO A 32 -2.78 -13.46 11.40
C PRO A 32 -1.36 -13.40 11.97
N GLY A 33 -0.55 -12.45 11.52
CA GLY A 33 0.77 -12.23 12.11
C GLY A 33 1.91 -13.02 11.50
N LYS A 34 1.66 -13.79 10.46
CA LYS A 34 2.71 -14.58 9.81
C LYS A 34 3.53 -13.79 8.83
N VAL A 35 2.94 -12.76 8.24
CA VAL A 35 3.58 -11.92 7.23
C VAL A 35 3.31 -10.48 7.59
N SER A 36 4.36 -9.64 7.57
CA SER A 36 4.22 -8.23 7.90
C SER A 36 4.41 -7.39 6.64
N PRO A 37 3.35 -6.85 6.06
CA PRO A 37 3.49 -5.94 4.92
C PRO A 37 4.12 -4.63 5.37
N THR A 38 4.83 -3.97 4.46
CA THR A 38 5.40 -2.65 4.73
C THR A 38 4.27 -1.63 4.91
N TYR A 39 3.24 -1.75 4.09
CA TYR A 39 2.07 -0.87 4.12
C TYR A 39 0.80 -1.69 4.05
N GLU A 40 -0.29 -1.11 4.55
CA GLU A 40 -1.61 -1.69 4.39
C GLU A 40 -2.55 -0.57 3.94
N ILE A 41 -3.33 -0.81 2.89
CA ILE A 41 -4.27 0.17 2.34
C ILE A 41 -5.64 -0.47 2.16
N ALA A 42 -6.70 0.33 2.30
CA ALA A 42 -8.07 -0.12 2.08
C ALA A 42 -8.63 0.39 0.75
N SER A 43 -7.99 1.36 0.15
CA SER A 43 -8.41 1.98 -1.10
C SER A 43 -7.19 2.18 -1.99
N LEU A 44 -7.34 1.99 -3.29
CA LEU A 44 -6.25 2.19 -4.23
C LEU A 44 -5.76 3.64 -4.28
N GLU A 45 -6.59 4.61 -3.87
CA GLU A 45 -6.15 6.00 -3.78
C GLU A 45 -5.02 6.17 -2.79
N GLU A 46 -4.98 5.37 -1.74
CA GLU A 46 -3.94 5.43 -0.73
C GLU A 46 -2.58 5.00 -1.28
N LEU A 47 -2.58 4.35 -2.44
CA LEU A 47 -1.34 3.89 -3.07
C LEU A 47 -0.52 5.05 -3.64
N TYR A 48 -1.17 6.10 -4.13
CA TYR A 48 -0.47 7.19 -4.79
C TYR A 48 0.64 7.82 -3.94
N PRO A 49 0.40 8.18 -2.68
CA PRO A 49 1.47 8.77 -1.87
C PRO A 49 2.64 7.81 -1.60
N LEU A 50 2.46 6.53 -1.83
CA LEU A 50 3.50 5.52 -1.60
C LEU A 50 4.42 5.34 -2.82
N VAL A 51 3.94 5.69 -4.02
CA VAL A 51 4.66 5.43 -5.26
C VAL A 51 5.00 6.68 -6.07
N MET A 52 4.41 7.83 -5.73
CA MET A 52 4.61 9.07 -6.46
C MET A 52 5.39 10.08 -5.64
N GLU A 53 6.22 10.89 -6.33
CA GLU A 53 6.88 12.01 -5.71
C GLU A 53 5.86 13.10 -5.35
N PRO A 54 6.15 13.92 -4.33
CA PRO A 54 5.20 14.97 -3.90
C PRO A 54 4.77 15.92 -5.02
N GLU A 55 5.66 16.26 -5.93
CA GLU A 55 5.32 17.15 -7.04
C GLU A 55 4.37 16.48 -8.03
N GLU A 56 4.48 15.19 -8.22
CA GLU A 56 3.55 14.44 -9.07
C GLU A 56 2.16 14.41 -8.45
N LEU A 57 2.09 14.25 -7.13
CA LEU A 57 0.82 14.29 -6.41
C LEU A 57 0.16 15.65 -6.55
N ALA A 58 0.95 16.72 -6.49
CA ALA A 58 0.44 18.08 -6.66
C ALA A 58 -0.13 18.27 -8.06
N ASN A 59 0.55 17.74 -9.09
CA ASN A 59 0.10 17.81 -10.47
C ASN A 59 -1.22 17.08 -10.71
N LEU A 60 -1.48 16.05 -9.90
CA LEU A 60 -2.74 15.31 -9.99
C LEU A 60 -3.85 15.95 -9.18
N GLY A 61 -3.57 17.05 -8.49
CA GLY A 61 -4.56 17.74 -7.69
C GLY A 61 -4.92 17.04 -6.40
N LEU A 62 -4.09 16.12 -5.95
CA LEU A 62 -4.36 15.35 -4.73
C LEU A 62 -3.90 16.04 -3.46
N LYS A 63 -3.24 17.15 -3.59
CA LYS A 63 -2.64 17.83 -2.44
C LYS A 63 -3.66 18.27 -1.39
N HIS A 64 -4.89 18.59 -1.79
CA HIS A 64 -5.90 18.99 -0.83
C HIS A 64 -6.39 17.83 0.02
N ARG A 65 -6.24 16.62 -0.42
CA ARG A 65 -6.65 15.45 0.36
C ARG A 65 -5.78 15.25 1.57
N ARG A 66 -4.54 15.69 1.49
CA ARG A 66 -3.60 15.52 2.58
C ARG A 66 -3.93 16.35 3.80
N HIS A 67 -4.75 17.38 3.63
CA HIS A 67 -5.19 18.17 4.76
C HIS A 67 -6.08 17.39 5.71
N GLN A 68 -6.58 16.28 5.25
CA GLN A 68 -7.49 15.44 6.01
C GLN A 68 -6.76 14.32 6.73
N LEU A 69 -5.51 14.21 6.49
CA LEU A 69 -4.69 13.19 7.13
C LEU A 69 -4.07 13.70 8.45
#